data_ad054c8421b209fec186f5ad53a15c98
#
_entry.id   ad054c8421b209fec186f5ad53a15c98
#
_cell.length_a   1.000
_cell.length_b   1.000
_cell.length_c   1.000
_cell.angle_alpha   90.00
_cell.angle_beta   90.00
_cell.angle_gamma   90.00
#
_symmetry.space_group_name_H-M   'P 1'
#
loop_
_entity.id
_entity.type
_entity.pdbx_description
1 polymer ?
#
loop_
_entity_poly.entity_id
_entity_poly.type
_entity_poly.pdbx_seq_one_letter_code
_entity_poly.pdbx_strand_id
1 'polypeptide(L)'
;MLLSAAGCAQDSKQPEPTESTEPAASAVSETSAENVEATEETPQKPQPSRRFDDSRISTLYDVEFSYTDPNGNKDAYFYEVPQIDDDTEGAKNINEMIGYRFGYLVERAEDARSRNDFIDTSYIIWISTWTGPVLSLQITSVDTMYNRDVGAYHYNFETGKELSNIEMLEYLGYTDNDLTLKALQRAVAQHFDTYYGGDDPTYASERCKMRAQSLNGLSDVFTYFAVYPYYTGGLIVTVPMYTLAGAGMMWTDIDVYPDKRQASGQILH
;
A
#
# COMPACT_ATOMS: atom_id res chain seq x y z
N MET A 1 25.45 -16.40 -19.90
CA MET A 1 25.25 -14.95 -19.78
C MET A 1 25.73 -14.56 -18.37
N LEU A 2 26.85 -13.86 -18.29
CA LEU A 2 27.43 -13.41 -17.02
C LEU A 2 26.72 -12.13 -16.58
N LEU A 3 25.92 -12.21 -15.52
CA LEU A 3 25.35 -11.03 -14.87
C LEU A 3 26.44 -10.41 -13.99
N SER A 4 26.84 -9.22 -14.37
CA SER A 4 27.79 -8.36 -13.65
C SER A 4 27.15 -7.94 -12.33
N ALA A 5 27.73 -8.33 -11.22
CA ALA A 5 27.41 -7.85 -9.90
C ALA A 5 27.86 -6.39 -9.80
N ALA A 6 26.93 -5.43 -9.94
CA ALA A 6 27.19 -4.04 -9.63
C ALA A 6 27.41 -3.89 -8.13
N GLY A 7 28.61 -3.47 -7.74
CA GLY A 7 29.06 -3.35 -6.36
C GLY A 7 28.26 -2.29 -5.59
N CYS A 8 27.99 -2.58 -4.33
CA CYS A 8 27.63 -1.59 -3.32
C CYS A 8 28.86 -0.70 -3.02
N ALA A 9 29.09 0.31 -3.87
CA ALA A 9 30.08 1.34 -3.59
C ALA A 9 29.36 2.51 -2.89
N GLN A 10 29.75 2.76 -1.64
CA GLN A 10 29.43 3.99 -0.92
C GLN A 10 30.14 5.16 -1.58
N ASP A 11 29.41 6.05 -2.24
CA ASP A 11 29.91 7.35 -2.65
C ASP A 11 29.43 8.40 -1.64
N SER A 12 30.24 8.60 -0.60
CA SER A 12 30.09 9.68 0.37
C SER A 12 30.83 10.91 -0.18
N LYS A 13 30.13 11.79 -0.88
CA LYS A 13 30.56 13.17 -1.10
C LYS A 13 29.52 14.12 -0.57
N GLN A 14 29.86 14.70 0.55
CA GLN A 14 29.22 15.84 1.20
C GLN A 14 29.54 17.10 0.40
N PRO A 15 28.60 17.93 -0.04
CA PRO A 15 28.88 19.26 -0.55
C PRO A 15 28.97 20.27 0.62
N GLU A 16 30.04 21.08 0.57
CA GLU A 16 30.26 22.23 1.43
C GLU A 16 29.20 23.32 1.23
N PRO A 17 28.91 24.13 2.28
CA PRO A 17 27.95 25.22 2.20
C PRO A 17 28.58 26.45 1.58
N THR A 18 27.95 26.99 0.54
CA THR A 18 28.27 28.30 -0.01
C THR A 18 27.36 29.36 0.56
N GLU A 19 28.01 30.41 1.07
CA GLU A 19 27.43 31.58 1.72
C GLU A 19 26.52 32.43 0.82
N SER A 20 25.57 33.01 1.51
CA SER A 20 24.69 34.15 1.30
C SER A 20 25.30 35.35 0.58
N THR A 21 24.53 35.94 -0.32
CA THR A 21 24.49 37.42 -0.48
C THR A 21 23.11 37.86 -0.98
N GLU A 22 22.35 38.54 -0.11
CA GLU A 22 21.28 39.49 -0.52
C GLU A 22 21.90 40.75 -1.15
N PRO A 23 21.15 41.47 -2.02
CA PRO A 23 20.64 42.74 -1.61
C PRO A 23 19.23 43.14 -2.07
N ALA A 24 18.58 43.75 -1.13
CA ALA A 24 17.58 44.82 -1.08
C ALA A 24 16.91 45.39 -2.36
N ALA A 25 15.59 45.46 -2.22
CA ALA A 25 14.62 46.51 -2.47
C ALA A 25 14.68 47.38 -3.75
N SER A 26 13.55 47.41 -4.48
CA SER A 26 12.88 48.63 -4.80
C SER A 26 11.42 48.36 -5.26
N ALA A 27 10.52 49.08 -4.66
CA ALA A 27 9.11 49.16 -4.99
C ALA A 27 8.92 50.04 -6.25
N VAL A 28 8.04 49.59 -7.15
CA VAL A 28 7.25 50.50 -8.00
C VAL A 28 5.85 49.93 -8.18
N SER A 29 4.89 50.68 -7.73
CA SER A 29 3.47 50.53 -7.97
C SER A 29 3.14 51.01 -9.39
N GLU A 30 2.40 50.23 -10.17
CA GLU A 30 1.54 50.74 -11.19
C GLU A 30 0.32 49.84 -11.45
N THR A 31 -0.81 50.45 -11.33
CA THR A 31 -2.18 50.05 -11.60
C THR A 31 -2.36 49.81 -13.10
N SER A 32 -3.00 48.73 -13.54
CA SER A 32 -4.12 48.80 -14.49
C SER A 32 -4.56 47.47 -15.05
N ALA A 33 -5.86 47.39 -15.28
CA ALA A 33 -6.61 46.57 -16.23
C ALA A 33 -6.89 45.11 -15.79
N GLU A 34 -8.07 44.97 -15.27
CA GLU A 34 -8.94 43.82 -15.27
C GLU A 34 -8.98 43.17 -16.65
N ASN A 35 -8.23 42.09 -16.82
CA ASN A 35 -8.44 41.14 -17.90
C ASN A 35 -9.03 39.88 -17.26
N VAL A 36 -10.35 39.75 -17.35
CA VAL A 36 -11.07 38.53 -16.97
C VAL A 36 -10.78 37.52 -18.08
N GLU A 37 -9.64 36.89 -17.99
CA GLU A 37 -9.35 35.67 -18.72
C GLU A 37 -10.17 34.55 -18.06
N ALA A 38 -11.17 34.04 -18.79
CA ALA A 38 -11.92 32.87 -18.40
C ALA A 38 -10.90 31.69 -18.28
N THR A 39 -10.47 31.44 -17.07
CA THR A 39 -9.66 30.26 -16.75
C THR A 39 -10.56 29.06 -17.04
N GLU A 40 -10.33 28.35 -18.15
CA GLU A 40 -10.83 27.00 -18.32
C GLU A 40 -10.34 26.20 -17.10
N GLU A 41 -11.27 25.92 -16.19
CA GLU A 41 -11.00 25.02 -15.07
C GLU A 41 -10.64 23.66 -15.66
N THR A 42 -9.36 23.36 -15.69
CA THR A 42 -8.88 22.01 -15.97
C THR A 42 -9.57 21.08 -14.96
N PRO A 43 -10.28 20.01 -15.40
CA PRO A 43 -10.99 19.12 -14.49
C PRO A 43 -10.03 18.65 -13.40
N GLN A 44 -10.32 19.00 -12.16
CA GLN A 44 -9.47 18.63 -11.03
C GLN A 44 -9.54 17.12 -10.85
N LYS A 45 -8.37 16.47 -10.88
CA LYS A 45 -8.26 15.03 -10.75
C LYS A 45 -8.86 14.57 -9.41
N PRO A 46 -9.65 13.47 -9.39
CA PRO A 46 -10.18 12.93 -8.15
C PRO A 46 -9.08 12.66 -7.14
N GLN A 47 -9.28 13.08 -5.89
CA GLN A 47 -8.34 12.84 -4.80
C GLN A 47 -8.85 11.69 -3.93
N PRO A 48 -7.97 10.78 -3.46
CA PRO A 48 -8.36 9.72 -2.55
C PRO A 48 -8.90 10.27 -1.22
N SER A 49 -9.96 9.65 -0.70
CA SER A 49 -10.53 9.95 0.61
C SER A 49 -10.86 8.66 1.35
N ARG A 50 -10.71 8.63 2.67
CA ARG A 50 -11.12 7.51 3.51
C ARG A 50 -12.54 7.73 4.00
N ARG A 51 -13.40 6.72 3.87
CA ARG A 51 -14.74 6.69 4.45
C ARG A 51 -14.83 5.50 5.39
N PHE A 52 -15.31 5.74 6.61
CA PHE A 52 -15.43 4.71 7.64
C PHE A 52 -16.80 4.03 7.68
N ASP A 53 -17.84 4.73 7.21
CA ASP A 53 -19.21 4.23 7.19
C ASP A 53 -19.78 4.48 5.79
N ASP A 54 -19.84 3.45 4.99
CA ASP A 54 -20.36 3.53 3.63
C ASP A 54 -21.36 2.40 3.39
N SER A 55 -22.63 2.75 3.19
CA SER A 55 -23.71 1.80 2.94
C SER A 55 -23.52 0.94 1.68
N ARG A 56 -22.50 1.24 0.87
CA ARG A 56 -22.12 0.46 -0.33
C ARG A 56 -21.12 -0.65 -0.03
N ILE A 57 -20.68 -0.75 1.23
CA ILE A 57 -19.81 -1.82 1.70
C ILE A 57 -20.55 -2.47 2.86
N SER A 58 -20.84 -3.74 2.74
CA SER A 58 -21.39 -4.56 3.81
C SER A 58 -20.34 -5.57 4.30
N THR A 59 -20.67 -6.33 5.32
CA THR A 59 -19.73 -7.30 5.89
C THR A 59 -20.15 -8.71 5.46
N LEU A 60 -19.22 -9.43 4.85
CA LEU A 60 -19.39 -10.84 4.51
C LEU A 60 -19.19 -11.73 5.75
N TYR A 61 -18.16 -11.42 6.56
CA TYR A 61 -17.89 -12.06 7.85
C TYR A 61 -17.54 -11.00 8.88
N ASP A 62 -18.14 -11.14 10.07
CA ASP A 62 -17.85 -10.35 11.28
C ASP A 62 -17.83 -11.31 12.45
N VAL A 63 -16.65 -11.85 12.78
CA VAL A 63 -16.47 -12.92 13.75
C VAL A 63 -15.40 -12.53 14.75
N GLU A 64 -15.76 -12.51 16.02
CA GLU A 64 -14.84 -12.30 17.13
C GLU A 64 -14.98 -13.42 18.15
N PHE A 65 -13.86 -13.96 18.63
CA PHE A 65 -13.84 -14.92 19.72
C PHE A 65 -12.51 -14.95 20.45
N SER A 66 -12.53 -15.42 21.69
CA SER A 66 -11.33 -15.80 22.43
C SER A 66 -11.14 -17.30 22.38
N TYR A 67 -9.91 -17.73 22.18
CA TYR A 67 -9.51 -19.12 22.18
C TYR A 67 -8.42 -19.34 23.22
N THR A 68 -8.49 -20.46 23.94
CA THR A 68 -7.43 -20.88 24.85
C THR A 68 -6.77 -22.10 24.24
N ASP A 69 -5.50 -21.98 23.89
CA ASP A 69 -4.74 -23.05 23.30
C ASP A 69 -4.54 -24.23 24.29
N PRO A 70 -4.09 -25.41 23.83
CA PRO A 70 -3.83 -26.55 24.72
C PRO A 70 -2.78 -26.29 25.81
N ASN A 71 -1.95 -25.24 25.66
CA ASN A 71 -0.94 -24.81 26.64
C ASN A 71 -1.49 -23.82 27.66
N GLY A 72 -2.74 -23.37 27.51
CA GLY A 72 -3.38 -22.41 28.38
C GLY A 72 -3.18 -20.95 28.02
N ASN A 73 -2.59 -20.62 26.87
CA ASN A 73 -2.48 -19.25 26.36
C ASN A 73 -3.83 -18.81 25.83
N LYS A 74 -4.18 -17.55 26.13
CA LYS A 74 -5.44 -16.95 25.66
C LYS A 74 -5.12 -15.92 24.60
N ASP A 75 -5.69 -16.13 23.41
CA ASP A 75 -5.59 -15.23 22.28
C ASP A 75 -6.98 -14.74 21.87
N ALA A 76 -7.05 -13.53 21.37
CA ALA A 76 -8.24 -12.97 20.75
C ALA A 76 -8.09 -13.01 19.23
N TYR A 77 -9.14 -13.47 18.58
CA TYR A 77 -9.24 -13.59 17.13
C TYR A 77 -10.39 -12.72 16.66
N PHE A 78 -10.16 -11.96 15.58
CA PHE A 78 -11.22 -11.16 14.97
C PHE A 78 -11.06 -11.14 13.45
N TYR A 79 -12.18 -11.35 12.78
CA TYR A 79 -12.23 -11.45 11.33
C TYR A 79 -13.33 -10.56 10.81
N GLU A 80 -12.95 -9.47 10.16
CA GLU A 80 -13.88 -8.60 9.47
C GLU A 80 -13.54 -8.64 7.98
N VAL A 81 -14.42 -9.27 7.18
CA VAL A 81 -14.26 -9.42 5.74
C VAL A 81 -15.37 -8.63 5.05
N PRO A 82 -15.01 -7.59 4.26
CA PRO A 82 -16.00 -6.77 3.57
C PRO A 82 -16.52 -7.42 2.30
N GLN A 83 -17.65 -6.92 1.81
CA GLN A 83 -18.14 -7.13 0.46
C GLN A 83 -18.69 -5.84 -0.13
N ILE A 84 -18.67 -5.71 -1.45
CA ILE A 84 -19.26 -4.59 -2.18
C ILE A 84 -20.76 -4.84 -2.32
N ASP A 85 -21.57 -3.89 -1.87
CA ASP A 85 -23.03 -3.97 -1.93
C ASP A 85 -23.56 -3.37 -3.23
N ASP A 86 -23.40 -4.15 -4.32
CA ASP A 86 -23.88 -3.82 -5.65
C ASP A 86 -24.21 -5.13 -6.40
N ASP A 87 -25.25 -5.11 -7.23
CA ASP A 87 -25.75 -6.27 -7.96
C ASP A 87 -25.06 -6.53 -9.32
N THR A 88 -24.09 -5.70 -9.68
CA THR A 88 -23.36 -5.80 -10.95
C THR A 88 -22.44 -7.04 -11.00
N GLU A 89 -22.07 -7.46 -12.19
CA GLU A 89 -21.13 -8.55 -12.40
C GLU A 89 -19.73 -8.22 -11.81
N GLY A 90 -19.27 -6.97 -11.96
CA GLY A 90 -17.98 -6.55 -11.40
C GLY A 90 -17.92 -6.64 -9.87
N ALA A 91 -19.00 -6.25 -9.17
CA ALA A 91 -19.09 -6.40 -7.71
C ALA A 91 -19.11 -7.88 -7.30
N LYS A 92 -19.89 -8.71 -8.02
CA LYS A 92 -19.97 -10.15 -7.75
C LYS A 92 -18.61 -10.84 -7.90
N ASN A 93 -17.88 -10.54 -8.98
CA ASN A 93 -16.54 -11.09 -9.21
C ASN A 93 -15.58 -10.72 -8.07
N ILE A 94 -15.57 -9.44 -7.63
CA ILE A 94 -14.74 -9.01 -6.50
C ILE A 94 -15.13 -9.74 -5.22
N ASN A 95 -16.44 -9.83 -4.93
CA ASN A 95 -16.94 -10.49 -3.72
C ASN A 95 -16.59 -11.99 -3.70
N GLU A 96 -16.65 -12.66 -4.86
CA GLU A 96 -16.20 -14.05 -4.99
C GLU A 96 -14.70 -14.20 -4.73
N MET A 97 -13.87 -13.29 -5.28
CA MET A 97 -12.42 -13.29 -5.00
C MET A 97 -12.12 -13.05 -3.51
N ILE A 98 -12.82 -12.11 -2.89
CA ILE A 98 -12.70 -11.83 -1.45
C ILE A 98 -13.11 -13.06 -0.63
N GLY A 99 -14.27 -13.64 -0.93
CA GLY A 99 -14.78 -14.84 -0.26
C GLY A 99 -13.81 -16.02 -0.39
N TYR A 100 -13.31 -16.27 -1.61
CA TYR A 100 -12.35 -17.34 -1.85
C TYR A 100 -11.03 -17.16 -1.06
N ARG A 101 -10.51 -15.93 -0.98
CA ARG A 101 -9.21 -15.67 -0.35
C ARG A 101 -9.30 -15.50 1.16
N PHE A 102 -10.22 -14.65 1.63
CA PHE A 102 -10.31 -14.27 3.04
C PHE A 102 -11.45 -14.98 3.78
N GLY A 103 -12.59 -15.19 3.12
CA GLY A 103 -13.71 -15.96 3.71
C GLY A 103 -13.30 -17.39 4.03
N TYR A 104 -12.53 -18.03 3.15
CA TYR A 104 -11.96 -19.36 3.41
C TYR A 104 -11.11 -19.41 4.69
N LEU A 105 -10.35 -18.36 5.02
CA LEU A 105 -9.55 -18.30 6.25
C LEU A 105 -10.45 -18.25 7.50
N VAL A 106 -11.57 -17.52 7.42
CA VAL A 106 -12.55 -17.47 8.51
C VAL A 106 -13.18 -18.84 8.74
N GLU A 107 -13.66 -19.49 7.68
CA GLU A 107 -14.25 -20.83 7.76
C GLU A 107 -13.28 -21.86 8.35
N ARG A 108 -12.00 -21.81 7.94
CA ARG A 108 -10.94 -22.65 8.52
C ARG A 108 -10.74 -22.39 10.03
N ALA A 109 -10.73 -21.13 10.44
CA ALA A 109 -10.55 -20.76 11.85
C ALA A 109 -11.73 -21.24 12.70
N GLU A 110 -12.97 -21.09 12.22
CA GLU A 110 -14.16 -21.59 12.92
C GLU A 110 -14.19 -23.12 13.02
N ASP A 111 -13.81 -23.82 11.94
CA ASP A 111 -13.70 -25.28 11.93
C ASP A 111 -12.61 -25.76 12.89
N ALA A 112 -11.41 -25.15 12.88
CA ALA A 112 -10.33 -25.44 13.83
C ALA A 112 -10.78 -25.20 15.27
N ARG A 113 -11.44 -24.07 15.54
CA ARG A 113 -12.04 -23.76 16.85
C ARG A 113 -13.02 -24.84 17.30
N SER A 114 -13.92 -25.29 16.42
CA SER A 114 -14.91 -26.30 16.73
C SER A 114 -14.30 -27.65 17.14
N ARG A 115 -13.12 -27.96 16.60
CA ARG A 115 -12.36 -29.19 16.90
C ARG A 115 -11.33 -29.02 18.02
N ASN A 116 -11.21 -27.82 18.59
CA ASN A 116 -10.17 -27.43 19.53
C ASN A 116 -8.76 -27.64 18.94
N ASP A 117 -8.61 -27.31 17.68
CA ASP A 117 -7.40 -27.44 16.87
C ASP A 117 -6.65 -26.11 16.80
N PHE A 118 -5.44 -26.10 16.27
CA PHE A 118 -4.64 -24.87 16.09
C PHE A 118 -5.26 -23.95 15.05
N ILE A 119 -5.38 -22.66 15.42
CA ILE A 119 -5.86 -21.59 14.55
C ILE A 119 -4.66 -20.82 14.03
N ASP A 120 -4.45 -20.83 12.73
CA ASP A 120 -3.27 -20.21 12.09
C ASP A 120 -3.45 -18.73 11.74
N THR A 121 -4.68 -18.26 11.52
CA THR A 121 -4.98 -16.86 11.21
C THR A 121 -5.39 -16.10 12.46
N SER A 122 -4.65 -15.06 12.84
CA SER A 122 -4.93 -14.26 14.04
C SER A 122 -6.04 -13.25 13.81
N TYR A 123 -6.00 -12.51 12.71
CA TYR A 123 -7.03 -11.53 12.39
C TYR A 123 -7.10 -11.23 10.88
N ILE A 124 -8.26 -10.72 10.47
CA ILE A 124 -8.51 -10.14 9.15
C ILE A 124 -9.13 -8.77 9.37
N ILE A 125 -8.54 -7.75 8.75
CA ILE A 125 -9.01 -6.37 8.80
C ILE A 125 -9.02 -5.77 7.40
N TRP A 126 -9.77 -4.69 7.24
CA TRP A 126 -9.81 -3.98 5.95
C TRP A 126 -9.85 -2.47 6.12
N ILE A 127 -9.48 -1.79 5.04
CA ILE A 127 -9.67 -0.34 4.89
C ILE A 127 -10.24 -0.05 3.51
N SER A 128 -11.02 1.00 3.41
CA SER A 128 -11.53 1.53 2.14
C SER A 128 -10.90 2.88 1.81
N THR A 129 -10.63 3.11 0.54
CA THR A 129 -10.21 4.40 0.02
C THR A 129 -11.02 4.73 -1.22
N TRP A 130 -11.50 5.97 -1.31
CA TRP A 130 -12.29 6.44 -2.42
C TRP A 130 -11.52 7.43 -3.27
N THR A 131 -11.60 7.25 -4.59
CA THR A 131 -11.08 8.19 -5.58
C THR A 131 -12.19 8.48 -6.59
N GLY A 132 -12.93 9.57 -6.40
CA GLY A 132 -14.16 9.82 -7.14
C GLY A 132 -15.16 8.65 -6.94
N PRO A 133 -15.68 8.04 -8.04
CA PRO A 133 -16.59 6.89 -7.96
C PRO A 133 -15.89 5.57 -7.71
N VAL A 134 -14.55 5.54 -7.67
CA VAL A 134 -13.78 4.30 -7.53
C VAL A 134 -13.48 4.01 -6.07
N LEU A 135 -13.96 2.86 -5.60
CA LEU A 135 -13.61 2.26 -4.32
C LEU A 135 -12.35 1.41 -4.49
N SER A 136 -11.43 1.53 -3.55
CA SER A 136 -10.32 0.60 -3.35
C SER A 136 -10.46 -0.04 -1.97
N LEU A 137 -10.64 -1.35 -1.91
CA LEU A 137 -10.63 -2.15 -0.70
C LEU A 137 -9.26 -2.78 -0.53
N GLN A 138 -8.61 -2.53 0.59
CA GLN A 138 -7.43 -3.26 1.04
C GLN A 138 -7.85 -4.18 2.17
N ILE A 139 -7.62 -5.48 2.02
CA ILE A 139 -7.90 -6.49 3.04
C ILE A 139 -6.58 -7.11 3.45
N THR A 140 -6.35 -7.20 4.74
CA THR A 140 -5.13 -7.78 5.31
C THR A 140 -5.49 -8.91 6.25
N SER A 141 -4.95 -10.09 6.04
CA SER A 141 -4.93 -11.15 7.04
C SER A 141 -3.55 -11.26 7.67
N VAL A 142 -3.50 -11.63 8.94
CA VAL A 142 -2.25 -11.84 9.68
C VAL A 142 -2.33 -13.19 10.38
N ASP A 143 -1.30 -14.01 10.20
CA ASP A 143 -1.21 -15.30 10.87
C ASP A 143 -0.62 -15.18 12.29
N THR A 144 -0.58 -16.27 13.03
CA THR A 144 -0.05 -16.33 14.40
C THR A 144 1.46 -16.11 14.49
N MET A 145 2.16 -16.13 13.35
CA MET A 145 3.58 -15.81 13.24
C MET A 145 3.81 -14.38 12.71
N TYR A 146 2.74 -13.56 12.67
CA TYR A 146 2.75 -12.18 12.15
C TYR A 146 3.06 -12.05 10.66
N ASN A 147 2.96 -13.13 9.88
CA ASN A 147 3.00 -12.99 8.43
C ASN A 147 1.70 -12.37 7.92
N ARG A 148 1.84 -11.43 7.01
CA ARG A 148 0.71 -10.71 6.40
C ARG A 148 0.43 -11.28 5.02
N ASP A 149 -0.86 -11.37 4.67
CA ASP A 149 -1.32 -11.49 3.30
C ASP A 149 -2.25 -10.31 2.98
N VAL A 150 -2.02 -9.64 1.86
CA VAL A 150 -2.71 -8.38 1.52
C VAL A 150 -3.33 -8.48 0.12
N GLY A 151 -4.64 -8.27 0.04
CA GLY A 151 -5.38 -8.10 -1.21
C GLY A 151 -5.81 -6.65 -1.40
N ALA A 152 -5.75 -6.17 -2.64
CA ALA A 152 -6.36 -4.90 -3.03
C ALA A 152 -7.37 -5.17 -4.16
N TYR A 153 -8.55 -4.57 -4.06
CA TYR A 153 -9.66 -4.73 -4.98
C TYR A 153 -10.22 -3.36 -5.34
N HIS A 154 -10.42 -3.11 -6.62
CA HIS A 154 -10.87 -1.80 -7.10
C HIS A 154 -12.18 -1.94 -7.86
N TYR A 155 -13.15 -1.11 -7.52
CA TYR A 155 -14.48 -1.14 -8.12
C TYR A 155 -14.97 0.26 -8.46
N ASN A 156 -15.45 0.46 -9.67
CA ASN A 156 -16.01 1.72 -10.13
C ASN A 156 -17.54 1.65 -10.10
N PHE A 157 -18.17 2.37 -9.18
CA PHE A 157 -19.62 2.41 -8.99
C PHE A 157 -20.38 3.09 -10.12
N GLU A 158 -19.76 3.95 -10.92
CA GLU A 158 -20.44 4.55 -12.09
C GLU A 158 -20.55 3.58 -13.24
N THR A 159 -19.56 2.71 -13.42
CA THR A 159 -19.53 1.78 -14.56
C THR A 159 -19.92 0.36 -14.19
N GLY A 160 -20.01 0.04 -12.89
CA GLY A 160 -20.29 -1.31 -12.40
C GLY A 160 -19.16 -2.31 -12.68
N LYS A 161 -17.92 -1.84 -12.85
CA LYS A 161 -16.79 -2.68 -13.25
C LYS A 161 -15.72 -2.75 -12.16
N GLU A 162 -15.10 -3.92 -12.07
CA GLU A 162 -13.81 -4.04 -11.40
C GLU A 162 -12.71 -3.35 -12.23
N LEU A 163 -11.67 -2.88 -11.59
CA LEU A 163 -10.45 -2.42 -12.22
C LEU A 163 -9.28 -3.27 -11.73
N SER A 164 -8.42 -3.65 -12.66
CA SER A 164 -7.11 -4.19 -12.33
C SER A 164 -6.23 -3.12 -11.67
N ASN A 165 -5.14 -3.54 -11.03
CA ASN A 165 -4.15 -2.60 -10.50
C ASN A 165 -3.62 -1.64 -11.57
N ILE A 166 -3.42 -2.13 -12.80
CA ILE A 166 -2.93 -1.30 -13.92
C ILE A 166 -3.97 -0.24 -14.30
N GLU A 167 -5.25 -0.62 -14.44
CA GLU A 167 -6.32 0.34 -14.72
C GLU A 167 -6.50 1.34 -13.56
N MET A 168 -6.28 0.91 -12.31
CA MET A 168 -6.29 1.81 -11.17
C MET A 168 -5.10 2.79 -11.20
N LEU A 169 -3.90 2.34 -11.58
CA LEU A 169 -2.75 3.21 -11.79
C LEU A 169 -3.03 4.26 -12.87
N GLU A 170 -3.59 3.85 -14.00
CA GLU A 170 -4.00 4.77 -15.09
C GLU A 170 -5.06 5.76 -14.62
N TYR A 171 -6.06 5.30 -13.87
CA TYR A 171 -7.09 6.14 -13.27
C TYR A 171 -6.50 7.20 -12.32
N LEU A 172 -5.50 6.84 -11.53
CA LEU A 172 -4.74 7.75 -10.67
C LEU A 172 -3.76 8.64 -11.48
N GLY A 173 -3.58 8.37 -12.81
CA GLY A 173 -2.71 9.09 -13.75
C GLY A 173 -1.25 8.70 -13.69
N TYR A 174 -0.98 7.51 -13.21
CA TYR A 174 0.33 6.86 -13.35
C TYR A 174 0.32 6.03 -14.64
N THR A 175 0.31 6.72 -15.78
CA THR A 175 0.17 6.11 -17.11
C THR A 175 1.47 5.52 -17.67
N ASP A 176 2.61 5.81 -17.05
CA ASP A 176 3.92 5.25 -17.40
C ASP A 176 4.32 4.22 -16.32
N ASN A 177 4.05 2.95 -16.61
CA ASN A 177 4.36 1.85 -15.70
C ASN A 177 5.86 1.71 -15.43
N ASP A 178 6.73 1.97 -16.42
CA ASP A 178 8.19 1.91 -16.26
C ASP A 178 8.68 3.00 -15.31
N LEU A 179 8.13 4.20 -15.43
CA LEU A 179 8.45 5.30 -14.53
C LEU A 179 7.98 5.02 -13.11
N THR A 180 6.76 4.48 -12.97
CA THR A 180 6.17 4.09 -11.68
C THR A 180 6.97 2.95 -11.04
N LEU A 181 7.39 1.95 -11.82
CA LEU A 181 8.24 0.86 -11.34
C LEU A 181 9.61 1.37 -10.85
N LYS A 182 10.23 2.29 -11.58
CA LYS A 182 11.49 2.93 -11.14
C LYS A 182 11.32 3.74 -9.86
N ALA A 183 10.18 4.41 -9.68
CA ALA A 183 9.87 5.11 -8.44
C ALA A 183 9.71 4.11 -7.27
N LEU A 184 8.97 3.03 -7.48
CA LEU A 184 8.81 1.95 -6.49
C LEU A 184 10.16 1.33 -6.13
N GLN A 185 11.01 0.99 -7.11
CA GLN A 185 12.35 0.43 -6.85
C GLN A 185 13.19 1.36 -5.97
N ARG A 186 13.14 2.68 -6.20
CA ARG A 186 13.83 3.66 -5.34
C ARG A 186 13.26 3.67 -3.93
N ALA A 187 11.92 3.67 -3.79
CA ALA A 187 11.26 3.67 -2.50
C ALA A 187 11.56 2.38 -1.70
N VAL A 188 11.54 1.21 -2.36
CA VAL A 188 11.93 -0.08 -1.76
C VAL A 188 13.39 -0.05 -1.31
N ALA A 189 14.30 0.45 -2.16
CA ALA A 189 15.70 0.58 -1.80
C ALA A 189 15.90 1.47 -0.57
N GLN A 190 15.29 2.64 -0.57
CA GLN A 190 15.35 3.58 0.57
C GLN A 190 14.77 2.98 1.85
N HIS A 191 13.62 2.31 1.75
CA HIS A 191 13.01 1.62 2.90
C HIS A 191 13.96 0.55 3.45
N PHE A 192 14.51 -0.29 2.57
CA PHE A 192 15.47 -1.32 2.97
C PHE A 192 16.68 -0.71 3.70
N ASP A 193 17.30 0.31 3.10
CA ASP A 193 18.50 0.96 3.64
C ASP A 193 18.20 1.63 4.99
N THR A 194 16.98 2.15 5.20
CA THR A 194 16.56 2.79 6.45
C THR A 194 16.33 1.77 7.58
N TYR A 195 15.65 0.67 7.31
CA TYR A 195 15.19 -0.27 8.35
C TYR A 195 16.06 -1.51 8.50
N TYR A 196 16.79 -1.90 7.44
CA TYR A 196 17.60 -3.12 7.41
C TYR A 196 19.05 -2.87 7.00
N GLY A 197 19.42 -1.63 6.74
CA GLY A 197 20.74 -1.22 6.27
C GLY A 197 21.86 -1.53 7.25
N GLY A 198 21.75 -1.15 8.50
CA GLY A 198 22.71 -1.39 9.60
C GLY A 198 24.21 -1.34 9.20
N ASP A 199 25.07 -0.93 10.12
CA ASP A 199 26.49 -0.71 9.83
C ASP A 199 27.40 -1.91 10.18
N ASP A 200 26.85 -3.03 10.67
CA ASP A 200 27.65 -4.20 11.04
C ASP A 200 28.28 -4.85 9.81
N PRO A 201 29.60 -4.82 9.65
CA PRO A 201 30.29 -5.37 8.49
C PRO A 201 30.15 -6.90 8.38
N THR A 202 29.82 -7.60 9.47
CA THR A 202 29.64 -9.06 9.49
C THR A 202 28.55 -9.50 8.56
N TYR A 203 27.49 -8.70 8.43
CA TYR A 203 26.30 -9.01 7.63
C TYR A 203 26.23 -8.25 6.31
N ALA A 204 27.27 -7.54 5.90
CA ALA A 204 27.25 -6.70 4.69
C ALA A 204 26.91 -7.50 3.42
N SER A 205 27.45 -8.69 3.25
CA SER A 205 27.18 -9.53 2.08
C SER A 205 25.74 -10.04 2.03
N GLU A 206 25.20 -10.47 3.18
CA GLU A 206 23.82 -10.93 3.32
C GLU A 206 22.84 -9.79 3.09
N ARG A 207 23.09 -8.60 3.63
CA ARG A 207 22.27 -7.40 3.37
C ARG A 207 22.22 -7.07 1.88
N CYS A 208 23.35 -7.09 1.19
CA CYS A 208 23.36 -6.86 -0.26
C CYS A 208 22.51 -7.88 -1.02
N LYS A 209 22.54 -9.16 -0.62
CA LYS A 209 21.69 -10.20 -1.22
C LYS A 209 20.21 -9.95 -0.96
N MET A 210 19.82 -9.66 0.30
CA MET A 210 18.43 -9.42 0.68
C MET A 210 17.88 -8.18 -0.04
N ARG A 211 18.66 -7.11 -0.11
CA ARG A 211 18.32 -5.90 -0.87
C ARG A 211 18.10 -6.20 -2.35
N ALA A 212 19.01 -6.95 -2.97
CA ALA A 212 18.88 -7.34 -4.36
C ALA A 212 17.65 -8.24 -4.61
N GLN A 213 17.36 -9.19 -3.71
CA GLN A 213 16.17 -10.03 -3.79
C GLN A 213 14.88 -9.21 -3.69
N SER A 214 14.81 -8.26 -2.74
CA SER A 214 13.66 -7.35 -2.60
C SER A 214 13.41 -6.51 -3.86
N LEU A 215 14.46 -6.09 -4.55
CA LEU A 215 14.35 -5.31 -5.79
C LEU A 215 14.05 -6.17 -7.03
N ASN A 216 14.60 -7.38 -7.10
CA ASN A 216 14.41 -8.27 -8.25
C ASN A 216 13.00 -8.89 -8.30
N GLY A 217 12.30 -8.97 -7.16
CA GLY A 217 10.93 -9.48 -7.09
C GLY A 217 9.85 -8.53 -7.62
N LEU A 218 10.23 -7.35 -8.16
CA LEU A 218 9.27 -6.31 -8.52
C LEU A 218 8.85 -6.30 -10.00
N SER A 219 9.32 -7.22 -10.84
CA SER A 219 9.07 -7.19 -12.30
C SER A 219 7.57 -7.17 -12.66
N ASP A 220 6.77 -7.95 -11.95
CA ASP A 220 5.34 -8.10 -12.22
C ASP A 220 4.46 -7.57 -11.06
N VAL A 221 5.02 -6.64 -10.29
CA VAL A 221 4.42 -6.13 -9.04
C VAL A 221 3.01 -5.59 -9.24
N PHE A 222 2.77 -4.85 -10.32
CA PHE A 222 1.45 -4.25 -10.59
C PHE A 222 0.41 -5.28 -11.08
N THR A 223 0.82 -6.49 -11.40
CA THR A 223 -0.10 -7.57 -11.77
C THR A 223 -0.51 -8.41 -10.57
N TYR A 224 0.42 -8.69 -9.66
CA TYR A 224 0.22 -9.71 -8.63
C TYR A 224 0.16 -9.19 -7.20
N PHE A 225 0.64 -7.97 -6.92
CA PHE A 225 0.72 -7.44 -5.56
C PHE A 225 -0.39 -6.42 -5.29
N ALA A 226 -0.65 -6.15 -4.02
CA ALA A 226 -1.63 -5.15 -3.65
C ALA A 226 -1.12 -3.74 -3.98
N VAL A 227 -1.87 -3.03 -4.81
CA VAL A 227 -1.62 -1.64 -5.23
C VAL A 227 -2.87 -0.84 -4.87
N TYR A 228 -2.74 0.22 -4.10
CA TYR A 228 -3.89 1.01 -3.70
C TYR A 228 -3.53 2.48 -3.41
N PRO A 229 -4.46 3.41 -3.63
CA PRO A 229 -4.25 4.80 -3.29
C PRO A 229 -4.29 5.00 -1.78
N TYR A 230 -3.43 5.87 -1.27
CA TYR A 230 -3.51 6.29 0.12
C TYR A 230 -4.46 7.47 0.27
N TYR A 231 -5.25 7.51 1.35
CA TYR A 231 -6.33 8.51 1.53
C TYR A 231 -5.83 9.97 1.61
N THR A 232 -4.55 10.21 1.89
CA THR A 232 -3.95 11.56 1.86
C THR A 232 -3.29 11.91 0.52
N GLY A 233 -3.53 11.11 -0.51
CA GLY A 233 -2.77 11.14 -1.77
C GLY A 233 -1.54 10.23 -1.68
N GLY A 234 -0.99 9.87 -2.79
CA GLY A 234 0.11 8.91 -2.88
C GLY A 234 -0.36 7.53 -3.33
N LEU A 235 0.59 6.65 -3.48
CA LEU A 235 0.40 5.30 -3.98
C LEU A 235 1.12 4.33 -3.05
N ILE A 236 0.38 3.39 -2.50
CA ILE A 236 0.95 2.30 -1.70
C ILE A 236 1.03 1.04 -2.57
N VAL A 237 2.16 0.35 -2.47
CA VAL A 237 2.34 -0.98 -3.06
C VAL A 237 2.87 -1.91 -1.98
N THR A 238 2.16 -3.00 -1.72
CA THR A 238 2.62 -4.04 -0.80
C THR A 238 3.58 -4.97 -1.53
N VAL A 239 4.82 -5.06 -1.06
CA VAL A 239 5.88 -5.85 -1.70
C VAL A 239 6.54 -6.83 -0.73
N PRO A 240 7.10 -7.94 -1.22
CA PRO A 240 7.91 -8.82 -0.40
C PRO A 240 9.26 -8.16 -0.10
N MET A 241 9.56 -7.98 1.18
CA MET A 241 10.86 -7.52 1.69
C MET A 241 11.63 -8.67 2.28
N TYR A 242 12.81 -8.94 1.77
CA TYR A 242 13.70 -9.94 2.33
C TYR A 242 14.57 -9.31 3.42
N THR A 243 14.65 -9.95 4.59
CA THR A 243 15.34 -9.40 5.76
C THR A 243 16.23 -10.41 6.44
N LEU A 244 17.21 -9.92 7.20
CA LEU A 244 18.09 -10.76 8.04
C LEU A 244 17.45 -11.19 9.35
N ALA A 245 16.29 -10.64 9.70
CA ALA A 245 15.67 -10.79 11.03
C ALA A 245 15.02 -12.17 11.30
N GLY A 246 15.43 -13.22 10.59
CA GLY A 246 14.96 -14.60 10.82
C GLY A 246 13.60 -14.94 10.19
N ALA A 247 12.79 -13.95 9.82
CA ALA A 247 11.51 -14.15 9.14
C ALA A 247 11.64 -14.46 7.64
N GLY A 248 12.84 -14.31 7.08
CA GLY A 248 13.13 -14.53 5.67
C GLY A 248 12.52 -13.47 4.76
N MET A 249 11.21 -13.44 4.62
CA MET A 249 10.46 -12.50 3.78
C MET A 249 9.26 -11.95 4.57
N MET A 250 9.02 -10.65 4.44
CA MET A 250 7.87 -9.94 5.04
C MET A 250 7.16 -9.10 3.99
N TRP A 251 5.82 -9.11 4.01
CA TRP A 251 5.03 -8.19 3.20
C TRP A 251 5.09 -6.78 3.80
N THR A 252 5.52 -5.81 3.01
CA THR A 252 5.75 -4.43 3.47
C THR A 252 5.04 -3.45 2.55
N ASP A 253 4.32 -2.51 3.15
CA ASP A 253 3.66 -1.43 2.44
C ASP A 253 4.66 -0.33 2.13
N ILE A 254 4.85 -0.04 0.85
CA ILE A 254 5.79 0.97 0.37
C ILE A 254 5.01 2.15 -0.22
N ASP A 255 5.24 3.33 0.33
CA ASP A 255 4.78 4.57 -0.28
C ASP A 255 5.70 4.95 -1.45
N VAL A 256 5.13 4.87 -2.66
CA VAL A 256 5.89 5.13 -3.90
C VAL A 256 6.19 6.62 -4.09
N TYR A 257 5.30 7.49 -3.62
CA TYR A 257 5.37 8.94 -3.79
C TYR A 257 5.05 9.70 -2.50
N PRO A 258 5.89 9.60 -1.47
CA PRO A 258 5.63 10.23 -0.16
C PRO A 258 5.43 11.75 -0.25
N ASP A 259 6.12 12.41 -1.18
CA ASP A 259 6.01 13.86 -1.41
C ASP A 259 4.65 14.30 -1.99
N LYS A 260 3.87 13.36 -2.54
CA LYS A 260 2.51 13.62 -3.05
C LYS A 260 1.43 13.52 -1.98
N ARG A 261 1.78 13.07 -0.77
CA ARG A 261 0.85 13.13 0.36
C ARG A 261 0.55 14.58 0.66
N GLN A 262 -0.71 14.96 0.62
CA GLN A 262 -1.10 16.26 1.13
C GLN A 262 -0.71 16.30 2.62
N ALA A 263 -0.08 17.39 3.03
CA ALA A 263 0.16 17.66 4.44
C ALA A 263 -1.21 17.94 5.09
N SER A 264 -1.97 16.89 5.34
CA SER A 264 -3.24 16.99 6.05
C SER A 264 -2.92 17.23 7.52
N GLY A 265 -2.96 18.50 7.92
CA GLY A 265 -2.87 18.92 9.33
C GLY A 265 -4.10 18.56 10.16
N GLN A 266 -4.70 17.40 9.91
CA GLN A 266 -5.76 16.83 10.73
C GLN A 266 -5.50 15.34 10.92
N ILE A 267 -4.70 15.05 11.94
CA ILE A 267 -4.77 13.75 12.60
C ILE A 267 -6.13 13.78 13.35
N LEU A 268 -7.12 13.10 12.80
CA LEU A 268 -8.33 12.78 13.54
C LEU A 268 -7.95 11.66 14.51
N HIS A 269 -8.02 12.01 15.80
CA HIS A 269 -7.91 11.09 16.92
C HIS A 269 -9.12 10.18 16.99
#